data_ce9b1ad7fd8b1ddaeaf8a24ba5b65980
#
_entry.id   ce9b1ad7fd8b1ddaeaf8a24ba5b65980
#
_cell.length_a   1.000
_cell.length_b   1.000
_cell.length_c   1.000
_cell.angle_alpha   90.00
_cell.angle_beta   90.00
_cell.angle_gamma   90.00
#
_symmetry.space_group_name_H-M   'P 1'
#
loop_
_entity.id
_entity.type
_entity.pdbx_description
1 polymer ?
#
loop_
_entity_poly.entity_id
_entity_poly.type
_entity_poly.pdbx_seq_one_letter_code
_entity_poly.pdbx_strand_id
1 'polypeptide(L)'
;MESQKILQSFQVKDKLNPEIWDYTNSKNTKEPHLKPEIDERLLEIADNFINFLGVDVDVEDITMTGSLSNYNWSSFSDIDLHVLIDFESSDIDKRVLRELFNAKQGVWNSLHDIEVYGYEVEAYAQDANEPHFSTGVYSILNNEWLVSPNRIKDTWDDQKLLQKSLSWMEMIDGVERKSHLEDPEDTLKLIQKIKDKLKKFRKCGLEDKGEFSYENLVFKF
;
A
#
# COMPACT_ATOMS: atom_id res chain seq x y z
N MET A 1 3.55 -23.72 -12.09
CA MET A 1 4.85 -23.28 -11.49
C MET A 1 4.80 -21.83 -11.02
N GLU A 2 4.27 -20.89 -11.81
CA GLU A 2 4.20 -19.46 -11.46
C GLU A 2 3.23 -19.19 -10.30
N SER A 3 2.01 -19.70 -10.36
CA SER A 3 1.00 -19.57 -9.30
C SER A 3 1.45 -20.11 -7.94
N GLN A 4 2.29 -21.16 -7.91
CA GLN A 4 2.84 -21.68 -6.66
C GLN A 4 3.92 -20.77 -6.08
N LYS A 5 4.73 -20.12 -6.93
CA LYS A 5 5.71 -19.12 -6.48
C LYS A 5 5.01 -17.90 -5.88
N ILE A 6 3.92 -17.46 -6.50
CA ILE A 6 3.11 -16.33 -5.99
C ILE A 6 2.49 -16.69 -4.65
N LEU A 7 1.87 -17.87 -4.49
CA LEU A 7 1.36 -18.32 -3.19
C LEU A 7 2.45 -18.37 -2.11
N GLN A 8 3.65 -18.86 -2.46
CA GLN A 8 4.78 -18.86 -1.52
C GLN A 8 5.26 -17.47 -1.15
N SER A 9 5.07 -16.48 -2.03
CA SER A 9 5.44 -15.09 -1.73
C SER A 9 4.55 -14.46 -0.65
N PHE A 10 3.30 -14.92 -0.50
CA PHE A 10 2.35 -14.42 0.50
C PHE A 10 2.49 -15.05 1.90
N GLN A 11 3.34 -16.06 2.05
CA GLN A 11 3.58 -16.66 3.37
C GLN A 11 4.13 -15.61 4.34
N VAL A 12 3.58 -15.63 5.57
CA VAL A 12 4.05 -14.76 6.65
C VAL A 12 5.52 -15.02 6.93
N LYS A 13 6.34 -14.00 6.81
CA LYS A 13 7.78 -14.08 7.01
C LYS A 13 8.12 -14.14 8.51
N ASP A 14 9.32 -14.63 8.81
CA ASP A 14 9.83 -14.66 10.19
C ASP A 14 10.36 -13.31 10.65
N LYS A 15 10.70 -12.43 9.70
CA LYS A 15 11.27 -11.10 9.93
C LYS A 15 10.68 -10.10 8.95
N LEU A 16 10.68 -8.84 9.31
CA LEU A 16 10.51 -7.75 8.35
C LEU A 16 11.64 -7.81 7.32
N ASN A 17 11.44 -7.17 6.17
CA ASN A 17 12.41 -7.25 5.09
C ASN A 17 13.81 -6.75 5.50
N PRO A 18 14.85 -7.60 5.50
CA PRO A 18 16.20 -7.20 5.93
C PRO A 18 16.92 -6.26 4.95
N GLU A 19 16.38 -6.06 3.73
CA GLU A 19 16.89 -5.05 2.79
C GLU A 19 16.43 -3.64 3.18
N ILE A 20 15.30 -3.53 3.87
CA ILE A 20 14.68 -2.27 4.29
C ILE A 20 15.00 -1.98 5.77
N TRP A 21 14.92 -3.00 6.64
CA TRP A 21 14.98 -2.86 8.08
C TRP A 21 16.33 -3.26 8.66
N ASP A 22 16.87 -2.43 9.56
CA ASP A 22 18.09 -2.70 10.31
C ASP A 22 17.78 -3.31 11.67
N TYR A 23 18.32 -4.49 11.91
CA TYR A 23 18.21 -5.24 13.17
C TYR A 23 19.42 -5.05 14.10
N THR A 24 20.47 -4.33 13.64
CA THR A 24 21.76 -4.26 14.38
C THR A 24 21.75 -3.20 15.47
N ASN A 25 20.98 -2.13 15.30
CA ASN A 25 20.90 -1.00 16.22
C ASN A 25 19.85 -1.13 17.33
N SER A 26 19.13 -2.23 17.38
CA SER A 26 18.08 -2.49 18.37
C SER A 26 18.65 -2.77 19.79
N LYS A 27 19.52 -1.90 20.30
CA LYS A 27 20.16 -2.10 21.61
C LYS A 27 19.19 -2.17 22.79
N ASN A 28 17.93 -1.72 22.63
CA ASN A 28 16.89 -1.78 23.67
C ASN A 28 15.47 -2.04 23.15
N THR A 29 15.23 -2.13 21.87
CA THR A 29 13.92 -2.40 21.27
C THR A 29 13.97 -3.73 20.52
N LYS A 30 12.94 -4.54 20.66
CA LYS A 30 12.81 -5.82 19.92
C LYS A 30 12.49 -5.60 18.42
N GLU A 31 12.32 -4.36 18.02
CA GLU A 31 11.82 -3.96 16.72
C GLU A 31 12.92 -3.28 15.92
N PRO A 32 13.07 -3.59 14.62
CA PRO A 32 14.07 -2.95 13.78
C PRO A 32 13.65 -1.52 13.43
N HIS A 33 14.63 -0.71 13.03
CA HIS A 33 14.43 0.62 12.47
C HIS A 33 14.70 0.61 10.97
N LEU A 34 14.23 1.61 10.24
CA LEU A 34 14.62 1.80 8.85
C LEU A 34 16.14 1.94 8.75
N LYS A 35 16.73 1.43 7.68
CA LYS A 35 18.12 1.72 7.37
C LYS A 35 18.29 3.21 7.09
N PRO A 36 19.35 3.87 7.60
CA PRO A 36 19.52 5.31 7.47
C PRO A 36 19.45 5.82 6.04
N GLU A 37 20.02 5.09 5.08
CA GLU A 37 20.01 5.46 3.67
C GLU A 37 18.61 5.36 3.03
N ILE A 38 17.73 4.51 3.56
CA ILE A 38 16.33 4.40 3.12
C ILE A 38 15.51 5.52 3.75
N ASP A 39 15.71 5.76 5.04
CA ASP A 39 15.07 6.84 5.79
C ASP A 39 15.31 8.19 5.10
N GLU A 40 16.57 8.54 4.85
CA GLU A 40 16.96 9.77 4.14
C GLU A 40 16.31 9.87 2.75
N ARG A 41 16.28 8.76 2.00
CA ARG A 41 15.70 8.74 0.66
C ARG A 41 14.19 8.91 0.67
N LEU A 42 13.49 8.28 1.62
CA LEU A 42 12.04 8.43 1.75
C LEU A 42 11.64 9.84 2.19
N LEU A 43 12.42 10.48 3.06
CA LEU A 43 12.22 11.89 3.42
C LEU A 43 12.37 12.81 2.21
N GLU A 44 13.41 12.59 1.37
CA GLU A 44 13.60 13.35 0.13
C GLU A 44 12.41 13.19 -0.84
N ILE A 45 11.89 11.96 -0.98
CA ILE A 45 10.72 11.69 -1.83
C ILE A 45 9.48 12.39 -1.26
N ALA A 46 9.28 12.33 0.06
CA ALA A 46 8.17 13.00 0.72
C ALA A 46 8.21 14.52 0.53
N ASP A 47 9.38 15.15 0.67
CA ASP A 47 9.56 16.58 0.44
C ASP A 47 9.21 16.98 -1.01
N ASN A 48 9.65 16.19 -1.98
CA ASN A 48 9.31 16.41 -3.39
C ASN A 48 7.81 16.25 -3.65
N PHE A 49 7.18 15.27 -3.02
CA PHE A 49 5.74 15.06 -3.12
C PHE A 49 4.94 16.20 -2.46
N ILE A 50 5.34 16.67 -1.28
CA ILE A 50 4.72 17.82 -0.59
C ILE A 50 4.80 19.07 -1.47
N ASN A 51 5.97 19.34 -2.06
CA ASN A 51 6.15 20.45 -3.00
C ASN A 51 5.22 20.31 -4.23
N PHE A 52 5.04 19.09 -4.74
CA PHE A 52 4.12 18.82 -5.86
C PHE A 52 2.64 19.02 -5.46
N LEU A 53 2.27 18.76 -4.22
CA LEU A 53 0.91 19.05 -3.74
C LEU A 53 0.59 20.53 -3.88
N GLY A 54 1.58 21.43 -3.72
CA GLY A 54 1.48 22.86 -4.04
C GLY A 54 0.41 23.59 -3.21
N VAL A 55 0.15 23.12 -2.02
CA VAL A 55 -0.72 23.74 -1.02
C VAL A 55 0.11 23.91 0.23
N ASP A 56 0.01 25.07 0.85
CA ASP A 56 0.63 25.32 2.16
C ASP A 56 -0.18 24.58 3.23
N VAL A 57 0.44 23.56 3.83
CA VAL A 57 -0.19 22.65 4.79
C VAL A 57 0.77 22.27 5.89
N ASP A 58 0.25 22.06 7.08
CA ASP A 58 1.02 21.54 8.20
C ASP A 58 1.15 20.01 8.07
N VAL A 59 2.38 19.54 7.91
CA VAL A 59 2.72 18.11 7.90
C VAL A 59 2.96 17.66 9.34
N GLU A 60 2.12 16.76 9.81
CA GLU A 60 2.19 16.19 11.16
C GLU A 60 3.24 15.09 11.27
N ASP A 61 3.27 14.20 10.27
CA ASP A 61 4.23 13.09 10.23
C ASP A 61 4.41 12.58 8.79
N ILE A 62 5.50 11.84 8.57
CA ILE A 62 5.74 11.04 7.37
C ILE A 62 5.85 9.59 7.82
N THR A 63 4.97 8.73 7.32
CA THR A 63 4.89 7.35 7.78
C THR A 63 5.05 6.35 6.64
N MET A 64 5.62 5.19 6.95
CA MET A 64 5.64 4.03 6.09
C MET A 64 4.68 2.98 6.62
N THR A 65 3.83 2.46 5.74
CA THR A 65 2.83 1.43 6.06
C THR A 65 2.92 0.24 5.09
N GLY A 66 1.86 -0.53 4.99
CA GLY A 66 1.76 -1.61 4.01
C GLY A 66 2.54 -2.87 4.34
N SER A 67 2.74 -3.69 3.32
CA SER A 67 3.33 -5.02 3.50
C SER A 67 4.80 -4.98 3.88
N LEU A 68 5.57 -3.98 3.44
CA LEU A 68 6.99 -3.83 3.81
C LEU A 68 7.17 -3.36 5.27
N SER A 69 6.15 -2.74 5.86
CA SER A 69 6.09 -2.44 7.31
C SER A 69 5.48 -3.61 8.11
N ASN A 70 5.38 -4.80 7.50
CA ASN A 70 4.72 -5.95 8.10
C ASN A 70 5.40 -7.28 7.70
N TYR A 71 4.88 -8.40 8.21
CA TYR A 71 5.43 -9.74 7.94
C TYR A 71 4.90 -10.41 6.67
N ASN A 72 4.07 -9.74 5.88
CA ASN A 72 3.49 -10.22 4.62
C ASN A 72 4.15 -9.61 3.37
N TRP A 73 5.37 -9.12 3.51
CA TRP A 73 6.14 -8.59 2.38
C TRP A 73 6.56 -9.67 1.38
N SER A 74 6.73 -9.26 0.13
CA SER A 74 7.23 -10.11 -0.97
C SER A 74 8.05 -9.25 -1.94
N SER A 75 8.60 -9.88 -2.98
CA SER A 75 9.24 -9.16 -4.10
C SER A 75 8.28 -8.32 -4.95
N PHE A 76 6.99 -8.44 -4.71
CA PHE A 76 5.93 -7.67 -5.38
C PHE A 76 5.35 -6.58 -4.48
N SER A 77 5.96 -6.36 -3.32
CA SER A 77 5.55 -5.31 -2.41
C SER A 77 6.01 -3.96 -2.91
N ASP A 78 5.29 -2.93 -2.53
CA ASP A 78 5.54 -1.52 -2.69
C ASP A 78 5.88 -0.86 -1.35
N ILE A 79 6.47 0.31 -1.38
CA ILE A 79 6.65 1.17 -0.22
C ILE A 79 5.49 2.15 -0.18
N ASP A 80 4.55 1.95 0.73
CA ASP A 80 3.44 2.86 0.98
C ASP A 80 3.92 4.03 1.86
N LEU A 81 4.23 5.18 1.23
CA LEU A 81 4.71 6.39 1.88
C LEU A 81 3.57 7.37 2.10
N HIS A 82 3.21 7.63 3.35
CA HIS A 82 2.12 8.53 3.71
C HIS A 82 2.63 9.83 4.32
N VAL A 83 2.23 10.95 3.74
CA VAL A 83 2.38 12.28 4.33
C VAL A 83 1.11 12.59 5.09
N LEU A 84 1.20 12.64 6.42
CA LEU A 84 0.08 12.95 7.30
C LEU A 84 -0.05 14.47 7.44
N ILE A 85 -1.20 15.00 7.05
CA ILE A 85 -1.48 16.41 6.98
C ILE A 85 -2.72 16.70 7.84
N ASP A 86 -2.67 17.75 8.67
CA ASP A 86 -3.87 18.21 9.36
C ASP A 86 -4.77 18.99 8.37
N PHE A 87 -5.82 18.35 7.89
CA PHE A 87 -6.77 18.99 6.97
C PHE A 87 -7.63 20.05 7.65
N GLU A 88 -7.68 20.10 8.99
CA GLU A 88 -8.43 21.09 9.74
C GLU A 88 -7.64 22.38 9.95
N SER A 89 -6.30 22.33 9.81
CA SER A 89 -5.43 23.51 9.88
C SER A 89 -5.52 24.41 8.65
N SER A 90 -6.10 23.91 7.55
CA SER A 90 -6.22 24.65 6.28
C SER A 90 -7.51 25.47 6.21
N ASP A 91 -7.43 26.66 5.58
CA ASP A 91 -8.61 27.49 5.24
C ASP A 91 -9.47 26.88 4.10
N ILE A 92 -9.00 25.80 3.46
CA ILE A 92 -9.70 25.09 2.37
C ILE A 92 -10.66 24.05 2.96
N ASP A 93 -11.89 23.98 2.42
CA ASP A 93 -12.85 22.93 2.82
C ASP A 93 -12.23 21.54 2.72
N LYS A 94 -12.31 20.77 3.79
CA LYS A 94 -11.71 19.43 3.94
C LYS A 94 -12.04 18.46 2.80
N ARG A 95 -13.26 18.52 2.22
CA ARG A 95 -13.65 17.68 1.11
C ARG A 95 -12.94 18.08 -0.18
N VAL A 96 -12.78 19.39 -0.39
CA VAL A 96 -12.06 19.93 -1.54
C VAL A 96 -10.58 19.56 -1.44
N LEU A 97 -9.98 19.70 -0.27
CA LEU A 97 -8.61 19.30 0.00
C LEU A 97 -8.40 17.81 -0.28
N ARG A 98 -9.29 16.96 0.19
CA ARG A 98 -9.25 15.51 -0.04
C ARG A 98 -9.31 15.17 -1.52
N GLU A 99 -10.24 15.75 -2.27
CA GLU A 99 -10.36 15.52 -3.72
C GLU A 99 -9.13 16.03 -4.47
N LEU A 100 -8.61 17.19 -4.10
CA LEU A 100 -7.39 17.74 -4.67
C LEU A 100 -6.18 16.83 -4.43
N PHE A 101 -5.97 16.38 -3.20
CA PHE A 101 -4.84 15.54 -2.85
C PHE A 101 -4.96 14.16 -3.48
N ASN A 102 -6.16 13.56 -3.51
CA ASN A 102 -6.40 12.30 -4.23
C ASN A 102 -6.09 12.40 -5.73
N ALA A 103 -6.46 13.52 -6.36
CA ALA A 103 -6.12 13.74 -7.76
C ALA A 103 -4.61 13.92 -7.97
N LYS A 104 -3.97 14.74 -7.13
CA LYS A 104 -2.53 15.02 -7.23
C LYS A 104 -1.67 13.78 -6.95
N GLN A 105 -1.98 12.99 -5.92
CA GLN A 105 -1.26 11.74 -5.66
C GLN A 105 -1.41 10.73 -6.80
N GLY A 106 -2.60 10.64 -7.41
CA GLY A 106 -2.79 9.80 -8.59
C GLY A 106 -1.94 10.24 -9.78
N VAL A 107 -1.80 11.55 -10.00
CA VAL A 107 -0.92 12.10 -11.02
C VAL A 107 0.56 11.86 -10.67
N TRP A 108 0.95 12.12 -9.42
CA TRP A 108 2.33 11.90 -8.94
C TRP A 108 2.75 10.44 -9.17
N ASN A 109 2.02 9.49 -8.63
CA ASN A 109 2.34 8.06 -8.73
C ASN A 109 2.30 7.54 -10.18
N SER A 110 1.53 8.19 -11.09
CA SER A 110 1.53 7.82 -12.50
C SER A 110 2.67 8.42 -13.33
N LEU A 111 3.28 9.52 -12.88
CA LEU A 111 4.36 10.21 -13.57
C LEU A 111 5.76 9.85 -13.07
N HIS A 112 5.85 9.35 -11.85
CA HIS A 112 7.11 9.05 -11.19
C HIS A 112 7.19 7.56 -10.88
N ASP A 113 8.11 6.91 -11.58
CA ASP A 113 8.49 5.51 -11.36
C ASP A 113 9.72 5.51 -10.43
N ILE A 114 9.46 5.69 -9.14
CA ILE A 114 10.52 5.82 -8.13
C ILE A 114 10.69 4.49 -7.43
N GLU A 115 11.92 3.96 -7.47
CA GLU A 115 12.29 2.75 -6.75
C GLU A 115 13.30 3.03 -5.63
N VAL A 116 13.11 2.38 -4.50
CA VAL A 116 14.05 2.34 -3.39
C VAL A 116 14.34 0.89 -3.04
N TYR A 117 15.58 0.45 -3.23
CA TYR A 117 16.01 -0.93 -3.03
C TYR A 117 15.19 -1.98 -3.81
N GLY A 118 14.73 -1.61 -5.03
CA GLY A 118 13.96 -2.48 -5.91
C GLY A 118 12.47 -2.58 -5.56
N TYR A 119 11.99 -1.70 -4.69
CA TYR A 119 10.58 -1.54 -4.36
C TYR A 119 10.07 -0.19 -4.87
N GLU A 120 8.96 -0.20 -5.58
CA GLU A 120 8.27 1.00 -6.04
C GLU A 120 7.75 1.79 -4.84
N VAL A 121 7.84 3.13 -4.91
CA VAL A 121 7.35 4.02 -3.86
C VAL A 121 6.06 4.68 -4.31
N GLU A 122 4.97 4.38 -3.63
CA GLU A 122 3.69 5.06 -3.79
C GLU A 122 3.49 6.10 -2.69
N ALA A 123 3.32 7.37 -3.08
CA ALA A 123 3.12 8.48 -2.14
C ALA A 123 1.64 8.82 -1.99
N TYR A 124 1.23 9.02 -0.73
CA TYR A 124 -0.16 9.33 -0.35
C TYR A 124 -0.22 10.56 0.57
N ALA A 125 -1.16 11.47 0.31
CA ALA A 125 -1.53 12.52 1.24
C ALA A 125 -2.74 12.07 2.06
N GLN A 126 -2.59 11.96 3.36
CA GLN A 126 -3.61 11.44 4.28
C GLN A 126 -3.93 12.47 5.36
N ASP A 127 -5.20 12.60 5.71
CA ASP A 127 -5.62 13.38 6.85
C ASP A 127 -5.12 12.75 8.16
N ALA A 128 -4.34 13.48 8.93
CA ALA A 128 -3.78 13.03 10.20
C ALA A 128 -4.85 12.62 11.22
N ASN A 129 -6.07 13.16 11.09
CA ASN A 129 -7.20 12.86 11.98
C ASN A 129 -7.96 11.58 11.56
N GLU A 130 -7.55 10.89 10.48
CA GLU A 130 -8.16 9.62 10.06
C GLU A 130 -7.51 8.41 10.74
N PRO A 131 -8.31 7.41 11.13
CA PRO A 131 -7.76 6.21 11.75
C PRO A 131 -6.91 5.41 10.77
N HIS A 132 -5.81 4.88 11.25
CA HIS A 132 -4.99 3.93 10.50
C HIS A 132 -5.65 2.54 10.47
N PHE A 133 -5.62 1.91 9.31
CA PHE A 133 -6.07 0.51 9.13
C PHE A 133 -4.89 -0.46 9.00
N SER A 134 -3.66 0.05 8.87
CA SER A 134 -2.46 -0.79 8.76
C SER A 134 -2.09 -1.41 10.10
N THR A 135 -1.64 -2.66 10.08
CA THR A 135 -1.17 -3.42 11.24
C THR A 135 0.31 -3.17 11.56
N GLY A 136 1.01 -2.38 10.75
CA GLY A 136 2.35 -1.87 10.97
C GLY A 136 2.46 -0.45 10.44
N VAL A 137 2.78 0.53 11.30
CA VAL A 137 2.94 1.94 10.96
C VAL A 137 4.23 2.46 11.58
N TYR A 138 5.14 2.90 10.75
CA TYR A 138 6.42 3.45 11.18
C TYR A 138 6.51 4.93 10.86
N SER A 139 6.77 5.77 11.86
CA SER A 139 7.09 7.17 11.68
C SER A 139 8.53 7.32 11.19
N ILE A 140 8.69 7.87 10.00
CA ILE A 140 9.99 8.17 9.42
C ILE A 140 10.56 9.42 10.09
N LEU A 141 9.73 10.45 10.31
CA LEU A 141 10.18 11.69 10.96
C LEU A 141 10.70 11.45 12.37
N ASN A 142 10.07 10.58 13.15
CA ASN A 142 10.41 10.32 14.54
C ASN A 142 11.28 9.08 14.72
N ASN A 143 11.50 8.32 13.65
CA ASN A 143 12.27 7.07 13.64
C ASN A 143 11.76 6.07 14.68
N GLU A 144 10.43 5.87 14.73
CA GLU A 144 9.77 4.99 15.70
C GLU A 144 8.52 4.30 15.15
N TRP A 145 8.16 3.18 15.76
CA TRP A 145 6.91 2.50 15.45
C TRP A 145 5.73 3.15 16.18
N LEU A 146 4.78 3.70 15.42
CA LEU A 146 3.49 4.15 15.94
C LEU A 146 2.56 2.95 16.20
N VAL A 147 2.61 1.97 15.30
CA VAL A 147 1.95 0.67 15.44
C VAL A 147 2.96 -0.40 15.10
N SER A 148 3.37 -1.16 16.10
CA SER A 148 4.32 -2.25 15.91
C SER A 148 3.70 -3.40 15.13
N PRO A 149 4.38 -3.92 14.10
CA PRO A 149 3.86 -5.01 13.28
C PRO A 149 3.71 -6.27 14.12
N ASN A 150 2.60 -6.95 13.96
CA ASN A 150 2.31 -8.17 14.68
C ASN A 150 2.28 -9.37 13.73
N ARG A 151 3.10 -10.39 14.05
CA ARG A 151 3.15 -11.61 13.28
C ARG A 151 1.91 -12.45 13.54
N ILE A 152 1.06 -12.58 12.55
CA ILE A 152 -0.15 -13.40 12.58
C ILE A 152 0.20 -14.79 12.02
N LYS A 153 -0.35 -15.85 12.61
CA LYS A 153 -0.25 -17.20 12.02
C LYS A 153 -1.10 -17.27 10.75
N ASP A 154 -0.60 -17.96 9.74
CA ASP A 154 -1.35 -18.26 8.53
C ASP A 154 -2.70 -18.92 8.88
N THR A 155 -3.81 -18.27 8.53
CA THR A 155 -5.15 -18.72 8.84
C THR A 155 -6.00 -19.02 7.60
N TRP A 156 -5.38 -18.97 6.42
CA TRP A 156 -6.06 -19.17 5.14
C TRP A 156 -5.74 -20.51 4.51
N ASP A 157 -6.65 -20.94 3.63
CA ASP A 157 -6.54 -22.14 2.82
C ASP A 157 -5.96 -21.77 1.45
N ASP A 158 -4.70 -22.16 1.19
CA ASP A 158 -3.98 -21.84 -0.04
C ASP A 158 -4.74 -22.29 -1.30
N GLN A 159 -5.46 -23.43 -1.26
CA GLN A 159 -6.21 -23.90 -2.42
C GLN A 159 -7.41 -23.00 -2.72
N LYS A 160 -8.12 -22.56 -1.68
CA LYS A 160 -9.24 -21.62 -1.85
C LYS A 160 -8.75 -20.25 -2.32
N LEU A 161 -7.62 -19.79 -1.77
CA LEU A 161 -6.99 -18.55 -2.19
C LEU A 161 -6.69 -18.60 -3.69
N LEU A 162 -5.97 -19.64 -4.12
CA LEU A 162 -5.59 -19.84 -5.52
C LEU A 162 -6.81 -19.90 -6.44
N GLN A 163 -7.82 -20.71 -6.09
CA GLN A 163 -9.05 -20.84 -6.90
C GLN A 163 -9.76 -19.51 -7.07
N LYS A 164 -9.83 -18.70 -6.00
CA LYS A 164 -10.49 -17.40 -6.06
C LYS A 164 -9.71 -16.40 -6.90
N SER A 165 -8.38 -16.38 -6.73
CA SER A 165 -7.50 -15.52 -7.53
C SER A 165 -7.58 -15.86 -9.01
N LEU A 166 -7.47 -17.14 -9.36
CA LEU A 166 -7.62 -17.59 -10.75
C LEU A 166 -8.99 -17.21 -11.34
N SER A 167 -10.07 -17.31 -10.54
CA SER A 167 -11.40 -16.88 -11.00
C SER A 167 -11.46 -15.38 -11.32
N TRP A 168 -10.73 -14.53 -10.58
CA TRP A 168 -10.63 -13.11 -10.90
C TRP A 168 -9.76 -12.85 -12.14
N MET A 169 -8.64 -13.56 -12.26
CA MET A 169 -7.77 -13.47 -13.45
C MET A 169 -8.53 -13.87 -14.72
N GLU A 170 -9.26 -14.99 -14.71
CA GLU A 170 -10.12 -15.41 -15.84
C GLU A 170 -11.17 -14.36 -16.21
N MET A 171 -11.71 -13.65 -15.22
CA MET A 171 -12.65 -12.56 -15.47
C MET A 171 -11.97 -11.36 -16.14
N ILE A 172 -10.75 -10.99 -15.72
CA ILE A 172 -9.93 -9.93 -16.31
C ILE A 172 -9.55 -10.30 -17.75
N ASP A 173 -9.01 -11.50 -17.96
CA ASP A 173 -8.66 -12.02 -19.29
C ASP A 173 -9.89 -12.05 -20.22
N GLY A 174 -11.06 -12.35 -19.64
CA GLY A 174 -12.34 -12.32 -20.37
C GLY A 174 -12.68 -10.92 -20.91
N VAL A 175 -12.33 -9.87 -20.16
CA VAL A 175 -12.51 -8.49 -20.62
C VAL A 175 -11.50 -8.14 -21.70
N GLU A 176 -10.24 -8.53 -21.52
CA GLU A 176 -9.19 -8.31 -22.49
C GLU A 176 -9.57 -8.93 -23.85
N ARG A 177 -10.01 -10.18 -23.86
CA ARG A 177 -10.48 -10.85 -25.09
C ARG A 177 -11.67 -10.13 -25.74
N LYS A 178 -12.58 -9.58 -24.96
CA LYS A 178 -13.75 -8.85 -25.46
C LYS A 178 -13.41 -7.45 -25.96
N SER A 179 -12.41 -6.79 -25.39
CA SER A 179 -11.98 -5.45 -25.80
C SER A 179 -11.61 -5.34 -27.28
N HIS A 180 -11.21 -6.45 -27.89
CA HIS A 180 -10.91 -6.53 -29.33
C HIS A 180 -12.15 -6.73 -30.22
N LEU A 181 -13.32 -7.02 -29.64
CA LEU A 181 -14.54 -7.41 -30.36
C LEU A 181 -15.73 -6.49 -30.07
N GLU A 182 -15.70 -5.77 -28.94
CA GLU A 182 -16.80 -4.93 -28.46
C GLU A 182 -16.48 -3.43 -28.65
N ASP A 183 -17.51 -2.61 -28.51
CA ASP A 183 -17.37 -1.15 -28.51
C ASP A 183 -16.46 -0.69 -27.34
N PRO A 184 -15.52 0.25 -27.56
CA PRO A 184 -14.63 0.75 -26.52
C PRO A 184 -15.37 1.30 -25.30
N GLU A 185 -16.53 1.93 -25.46
CA GLU A 185 -17.32 2.46 -24.34
C GLU A 185 -17.89 1.35 -23.45
N ASP A 186 -18.38 0.27 -24.04
CA ASP A 186 -18.91 -0.88 -23.30
C ASP A 186 -17.79 -1.66 -22.63
N THR A 187 -16.63 -1.75 -23.26
CA THR A 187 -15.41 -2.31 -22.65
C THR A 187 -14.99 -1.51 -21.42
N LEU A 188 -14.96 -0.17 -21.49
CA LEU A 188 -14.65 0.70 -20.34
C LEU A 188 -15.64 0.52 -19.19
N LYS A 189 -16.93 0.43 -19.47
CA LYS A 189 -17.98 0.14 -18.45
C LYS A 189 -17.73 -1.19 -17.75
N LEU A 190 -17.32 -2.21 -18.51
CA LEU A 190 -17.03 -3.53 -17.95
C LEU A 190 -15.78 -3.52 -17.07
N ILE A 191 -14.71 -2.85 -17.51
CA ILE A 191 -13.49 -2.64 -16.74
C ILE A 191 -13.83 -1.93 -15.42
N GLN A 192 -14.58 -0.82 -15.47
CA GLN A 192 -14.97 -0.10 -14.27
C GLN A 192 -15.76 -0.97 -13.30
N LYS A 193 -16.71 -1.77 -13.80
CA LYS A 193 -17.48 -2.70 -12.98
C LYS A 193 -16.62 -3.74 -12.28
N ILE A 194 -15.58 -4.26 -12.92
CA ILE A 194 -14.64 -5.21 -12.31
C ILE A 194 -13.78 -4.51 -11.27
N LYS A 195 -13.23 -3.33 -11.58
CA LYS A 195 -12.46 -2.51 -10.63
C LYS A 195 -13.26 -2.24 -9.36
N ASP A 196 -14.52 -1.83 -9.50
CA ASP A 196 -15.39 -1.54 -8.34
C ASP A 196 -15.67 -2.79 -7.50
N LYS A 197 -15.88 -3.94 -8.15
CA LYS A 197 -16.05 -5.22 -7.45
C LYS A 197 -14.79 -5.62 -6.68
N LEU A 198 -13.61 -5.52 -7.30
CA LEU A 198 -12.32 -5.84 -6.68
C LEU A 198 -12.05 -4.91 -5.50
N LYS A 199 -12.24 -3.60 -5.68
CA LYS A 199 -12.09 -2.61 -4.59
C LYS A 199 -13.01 -2.92 -3.41
N LYS A 200 -14.29 -3.20 -3.68
CA LYS A 200 -15.26 -3.56 -2.64
C LYS A 200 -14.88 -4.86 -1.93
N PHE A 201 -14.43 -5.86 -2.67
CA PHE A 201 -13.99 -7.14 -2.14
C PHE A 201 -12.80 -6.96 -1.19
N ARG A 202 -11.74 -6.25 -1.65
CA ARG A 202 -10.57 -5.91 -0.83
C ARG A 202 -10.98 -5.12 0.43
N LYS A 203 -11.79 -4.07 0.26
CA LYS A 203 -12.23 -3.21 1.35
C LYS A 203 -12.92 -3.98 2.47
N CYS A 204 -13.84 -4.88 2.14
CA CYS A 204 -14.51 -5.72 3.14
C CYS A 204 -13.53 -6.56 3.95
N GLY A 205 -12.51 -7.14 3.31
CA GLY A 205 -11.49 -7.91 4.01
C GLY A 205 -10.62 -7.05 4.92
N LEU A 206 -10.18 -5.90 4.43
CA LEU A 206 -9.36 -4.97 5.21
C LEU A 206 -10.09 -4.45 6.46
N GLU A 207 -11.39 -4.18 6.36
CA GLU A 207 -12.23 -3.74 7.49
C GLU A 207 -12.48 -4.87 8.52
N ASP A 208 -12.51 -6.14 8.09
CA ASP A 208 -12.80 -7.30 8.97
C ASP A 208 -11.52 -7.85 9.63
N LYS A 209 -10.47 -8.11 8.86
CA LYS A 209 -9.26 -8.82 9.33
C LYS A 209 -7.94 -8.14 8.94
N GLY A 210 -8.00 -6.91 8.41
CA GLY A 210 -6.81 -6.15 8.01
C GLY A 210 -6.07 -6.76 6.81
N GLU A 211 -4.79 -6.50 6.74
CA GLU A 211 -3.92 -6.85 5.61
C GLU A 211 -3.79 -8.36 5.36
N PHE A 212 -3.99 -9.18 6.39
CA PHE A 212 -3.96 -10.64 6.29
C PHE A 212 -5.33 -11.27 5.99
N SER A 213 -6.33 -10.46 5.63
CA SER A 213 -7.62 -10.98 5.20
C SER A 213 -7.49 -11.77 3.91
N TYR A 214 -8.33 -12.80 3.78
CA TYR A 214 -8.43 -13.61 2.57
C TYR A 214 -8.65 -12.76 1.32
N GLU A 215 -9.52 -11.75 1.43
CA GLU A 215 -9.87 -10.85 0.37
C GLU A 215 -8.69 -9.99 -0.08
N ASN A 216 -7.90 -9.48 0.86
CA ASN A 216 -6.71 -8.70 0.53
C ASN A 216 -5.62 -9.57 -0.10
N LEU A 217 -5.43 -10.80 0.38
CA LEU A 217 -4.49 -11.75 -0.22
C LEU A 217 -4.89 -12.16 -1.64
N VAL A 218 -6.18 -12.41 -1.89
CA VAL A 218 -6.71 -12.67 -3.24
C VAL A 218 -6.48 -11.48 -4.16
N PHE A 219 -6.60 -10.25 -3.66
CA PHE A 219 -6.37 -9.04 -4.44
C PHE A 219 -4.90 -8.84 -4.79
N LYS A 220 -3.98 -9.23 -3.91
CA LYS A 220 -2.52 -9.15 -4.14
C LYS A 220 -1.97 -10.25 -5.04
N PHE A 221 -2.73 -11.32 -5.29
CA PHE A 221 -2.36 -12.43 -6.18
C PHE A 221 -2.35 -12.01 -7.64
#